data_4a209a8c2948a932d16920a3429f1174
#
_entry.id   4a209a8c2948a932d16920a3429f1174
#
_cell.length_a   1.000
_cell.length_b   1.000
_cell.length_c   1.000
_cell.angle_alpha   90.00
_cell.angle_beta   90.00
_cell.angle_gamma   90.00
#
_symmetry.space_group_name_H-M   'P 1'
#
loop_
_entity.id
_entity.type
_entity.pdbx_description
1 polymer ?
#
loop_
_entity_poly.entity_id
_entity_poly.type
_entity_poly.pdbx_seq_one_letter_code
_entity_poly.pdbx_strand_id
1 'polypeptide(L)'
;MNLWLRLLWLWLAGRSRPAVGVLGPCRTPFRVSLFDLDVFRHMNNGRYFTIMDLARVDMMHRSGLLPKLNAAGFFPVVTAASMFFRKSLNWRQAFEIETEVLWWDEKSLVLSQRFFVATDEVAGGLVRARFLRRSGGTVPVSEIIALSGEAVSMPAGPTWLPAWLALFDAGIPQARRS
;
A
#
# COMPACT_ATOMS: atom_id res chain seq x y z
N MET A 1 -18.65 7.59 0.96
CA MET A 1 -18.58 6.71 2.15
C MET A 1 -17.33 7.10 2.93
N ASN A 2 -17.47 7.37 4.24
CA ASN A 2 -16.36 7.79 5.09
C ASN A 2 -15.29 6.68 5.14
N LEU A 3 -14.02 7.07 5.27
CA LEU A 3 -12.86 6.16 5.33
C LEU A 3 -13.02 5.12 6.44
N TRP A 4 -13.52 5.53 7.61
CA TRP A 4 -13.79 4.66 8.75
C TRP A 4 -14.82 3.56 8.47
N LEU A 5 -15.88 3.89 7.71
CA LEU A 5 -16.88 2.90 7.31
C LEU A 5 -16.29 1.87 6.32
N ARG A 6 -15.40 2.31 5.43
CA ARG A 6 -14.67 1.39 4.55
C ARG A 6 -13.73 0.49 5.33
N LEU A 7 -13.01 1.04 6.29
CA LEU A 7 -12.10 0.26 7.14
C LEU A 7 -12.88 -0.77 7.96
N LEU A 8 -13.99 -0.39 8.56
CA LEU A 8 -14.86 -1.31 9.30
C LEU A 8 -15.39 -2.42 8.40
N TRP A 9 -15.87 -2.06 7.19
CA TRP A 9 -16.34 -3.04 6.22
C TRP A 9 -15.23 -4.02 5.80
N LEU A 10 -14.02 -3.51 5.52
CA LEU A 10 -12.86 -4.35 5.18
C LEU A 10 -12.50 -5.29 6.33
N TRP A 11 -12.53 -4.80 7.56
CA TRP A 11 -12.24 -5.62 8.73
C TRP A 11 -13.26 -6.74 8.94
N LEU A 12 -14.56 -6.45 8.78
CA LEU A 12 -15.63 -7.45 8.87
C LEU A 12 -15.54 -8.45 7.69
N ALA A 13 -15.42 -7.95 6.47
CA ALA A 13 -15.33 -8.77 5.28
C ALA A 13 -14.01 -9.56 5.18
N GLY A 14 -12.91 -9.05 5.75
CA GLY A 14 -11.62 -9.72 5.79
C GLY A 14 -11.64 -11.06 6.53
N ARG A 15 -12.56 -11.21 7.49
CA ARG A 15 -12.75 -12.46 8.24
C ARG A 15 -13.27 -13.63 7.39
N SER A 16 -14.02 -13.33 6.34
CA SER A 16 -14.59 -14.34 5.43
C SER A 16 -13.77 -14.51 4.14
N ARG A 17 -12.73 -13.69 3.92
CA ARG A 17 -11.85 -13.81 2.77
C ARG A 17 -10.65 -14.70 3.05
N PRO A 18 -10.08 -15.36 2.03
CA PRO A 18 -8.90 -16.21 2.20
C PRO A 18 -7.75 -15.46 2.86
N ALA A 19 -7.00 -16.15 3.72
CA ALA A 19 -5.71 -15.66 4.20
C ALA A 19 -4.75 -15.45 3.01
N VAL A 20 -3.81 -14.53 3.18
CA VAL A 20 -2.76 -14.25 2.17
C VAL A 20 -1.40 -14.29 2.85
N GLY A 21 -0.36 -14.58 2.08
CA GLY A 21 1.02 -14.47 2.57
C GLY A 21 1.40 -13.02 2.88
N VAL A 22 2.41 -12.84 3.72
CA VAL A 22 2.89 -11.50 4.13
C VAL A 22 3.45 -10.67 2.96
N LEU A 23 3.91 -11.33 1.90
CA LEU A 23 4.37 -10.67 0.68
C LEU A 23 3.24 -10.39 -0.32
N GLY A 24 2.07 -10.97 -0.16
CA GLY A 24 0.97 -10.91 -1.13
C GLY A 24 1.09 -11.98 -2.23
N PRO A 25 0.44 -11.80 -3.39
CA PRO A 25 -0.46 -10.68 -3.71
C PRO A 25 -1.77 -10.73 -2.93
N CYS A 26 -2.28 -9.57 -2.55
CA CYS A 26 -3.56 -9.42 -1.88
C CYS A 26 -4.49 -8.55 -2.72
N ARG A 27 -5.60 -9.13 -3.20
CA ARG A 27 -6.65 -8.40 -3.90
C ARG A 27 -7.72 -7.92 -2.94
N THR A 28 -7.95 -6.61 -2.94
CA THR A 28 -8.94 -5.94 -2.09
C THR A 28 -9.97 -5.24 -2.98
N PRO A 29 -11.27 -5.65 -2.92
CA PRO A 29 -12.31 -5.05 -3.74
C PRO A 29 -12.80 -3.72 -3.16
N PHE A 30 -13.09 -2.79 -4.07
CA PHE A 30 -13.63 -1.46 -3.78
C PHE A 30 -14.71 -1.06 -4.79
N ARG A 31 -15.43 0.01 -4.45
CA ARG A 31 -16.36 0.69 -5.35
C ARG A 31 -16.22 2.19 -5.19
N VAL A 32 -16.19 2.91 -6.30
CA VAL A 32 -16.13 4.38 -6.30
C VAL A 32 -17.42 4.95 -5.72
N SER A 33 -17.31 5.78 -4.67
CA SER A 33 -18.43 6.51 -4.07
C SER A 33 -18.48 7.95 -4.56
N LEU A 34 -19.59 8.64 -4.33
CA LEU A 34 -19.72 10.07 -4.65
C LEU A 34 -18.65 10.94 -3.96
N PHE A 35 -18.23 10.58 -2.74
CA PHE A 35 -17.19 11.29 -1.99
C PHE A 35 -15.78 11.05 -2.50
N ASP A 36 -15.62 10.17 -3.49
CA ASP A 36 -14.32 9.94 -4.13
C ASP A 36 -14.14 10.78 -5.38
N LEU A 37 -15.21 11.41 -5.89
CA LEU A 37 -15.20 12.14 -7.15
C LEU A 37 -14.65 13.55 -6.98
N ASP A 38 -14.02 14.03 -8.04
CA ASP A 38 -13.67 15.44 -8.26
C ASP A 38 -14.77 16.18 -9.05
N VAL A 39 -14.48 17.44 -9.38
CA VAL A 39 -15.39 18.30 -10.16
C VAL A 39 -15.64 17.78 -11.59
N PHE A 40 -14.77 16.93 -12.10
CA PHE A 40 -14.89 16.30 -13.42
C PHE A 40 -15.64 14.96 -13.37
N ARG A 41 -16.18 14.57 -12.21
CA ARG A 41 -16.91 13.33 -11.95
C ARG A 41 -16.05 12.05 -12.10
N HIS A 42 -14.73 12.19 -12.07
CA HIS A 42 -13.80 11.08 -11.97
C HIS A 42 -13.28 10.93 -10.55
N MET A 43 -12.77 9.76 -10.21
CA MET A 43 -12.13 9.55 -8.92
C MET A 43 -10.93 10.50 -8.76
N ASN A 44 -10.99 11.33 -7.72
CA ASN A 44 -9.94 12.31 -7.40
C ASN A 44 -8.59 11.62 -7.15
N ASN A 45 -7.49 12.16 -7.69
CA ASN A 45 -6.16 11.57 -7.60
C ASN A 45 -5.71 11.31 -6.16
N GLY A 46 -6.01 12.20 -5.22
CA GLY A 46 -5.70 12.00 -3.80
C GLY A 46 -6.47 10.83 -3.16
N ARG A 47 -7.63 10.47 -3.71
CA ARG A 47 -8.41 9.33 -3.22
C ARG A 47 -7.77 7.99 -3.55
N TYR A 48 -7.05 7.89 -4.65
CA TYR A 48 -6.28 6.68 -4.95
C TYR A 48 -5.30 6.37 -3.83
N PHE A 49 -4.49 7.34 -3.39
CA PHE A 49 -3.57 7.15 -2.27
C PHE A 49 -4.28 6.73 -0.98
N THR A 50 -5.41 7.38 -0.68
CA THR A 50 -6.22 7.06 0.51
C THR A 50 -6.75 5.63 0.49
N ILE A 51 -7.19 5.14 -0.68
CA ILE A 51 -7.71 3.78 -0.81
C ILE A 51 -6.57 2.76 -0.85
N MET A 52 -5.40 3.12 -1.35
CA MET A 52 -4.18 2.31 -1.23
C MET A 52 -3.84 2.03 0.23
N ASP A 53 -4.01 3.00 1.15
CA ASP A 53 -3.82 2.77 2.58
C ASP A 53 -4.74 1.67 3.11
N LEU A 54 -6.00 1.68 2.72
CA LEU A 54 -6.97 0.66 3.12
C LEU A 54 -6.60 -0.73 2.58
N ALA A 55 -6.13 -0.81 1.34
CA ALA A 55 -5.71 -2.08 0.75
C ALA A 55 -4.48 -2.67 1.48
N ARG A 56 -3.52 -1.82 1.91
CA ARG A 56 -2.39 -2.26 2.74
C ARG A 56 -2.84 -2.76 4.11
N VAL A 57 -3.81 -2.09 4.74
CA VAL A 57 -4.40 -2.55 6.01
C VAL A 57 -5.11 -3.88 5.83
N ASP A 58 -5.85 -4.08 4.74
CA ASP A 58 -6.49 -5.37 4.42
C ASP A 58 -5.45 -6.50 4.27
N MET A 59 -4.36 -6.24 3.54
CA MET A 59 -3.26 -7.20 3.39
C MET A 59 -2.63 -7.56 4.75
N MET A 60 -2.30 -6.56 5.59
CA MET A 60 -1.74 -6.82 6.92
C MET A 60 -2.72 -7.56 7.84
N HIS A 61 -4.02 -7.30 7.71
CA HIS A 61 -5.06 -8.01 8.46
C HIS A 61 -5.18 -9.46 8.01
N ARG A 62 -5.28 -9.71 6.71
CA ARG A 62 -5.47 -11.07 6.14
C ARG A 62 -4.23 -11.94 6.21
N SER A 63 -3.03 -11.35 6.26
CA SER A 63 -1.78 -12.07 6.53
C SER A 63 -1.56 -12.35 8.03
N GLY A 64 -2.44 -11.86 8.91
CA GLY A 64 -2.25 -11.98 10.36
C GLY A 64 -1.10 -11.12 10.91
N LEU A 65 -0.49 -10.26 10.10
CA LEU A 65 0.61 -9.40 10.53
C LEU A 65 0.13 -8.25 11.42
N LEU A 66 -1.04 -7.67 11.14
CA LEU A 66 -1.56 -6.48 11.85
C LEU A 66 -1.68 -6.68 13.38
N PRO A 67 -2.29 -7.76 13.91
CA PRO A 67 -2.33 -7.97 15.35
C PRO A 67 -0.96 -8.16 15.97
N LYS A 68 -0.01 -8.80 15.27
CA LYS A 68 1.37 -9.00 15.72
C LYS A 68 2.12 -7.67 15.82
N LEU A 69 1.99 -6.80 14.81
CA LEU A 69 2.54 -5.43 14.82
C LEU A 69 2.01 -4.63 16.01
N ASN A 70 0.69 -4.65 16.23
CA ASN A 70 0.06 -3.94 17.33
C ASN A 70 0.56 -4.43 18.70
N ALA A 71 0.69 -5.74 18.88
CA ALA A 71 1.20 -6.34 20.11
C ALA A 71 2.68 -5.97 20.37
N ALA A 72 3.50 -5.89 19.31
CA ALA A 72 4.89 -5.47 19.38
C ALA A 72 5.06 -3.93 19.52
N GLY A 73 3.97 -3.16 19.40
CA GLY A 73 4.03 -1.69 19.42
C GLY A 73 4.66 -1.09 18.17
N PHE A 74 4.56 -1.80 17.03
CA PHE A 74 5.08 -1.37 15.74
C PHE A 74 3.97 -0.82 14.85
N PHE A 75 4.30 0.15 14.01
CA PHE A 75 3.36 0.70 13.04
C PHE A 75 4.07 1.11 11.74
N PRO A 76 3.42 0.91 10.57
CA PRO A 76 3.98 1.31 9.29
C PRO A 76 3.81 2.81 9.05
N VAL A 77 4.80 3.42 8.39
CA VAL A 77 4.74 4.78 7.87
C VAL A 77 5.17 4.80 6.42
N VAL A 78 4.46 5.55 5.58
CA VAL A 78 4.83 5.77 4.18
C VAL A 78 5.91 6.86 4.14
N THR A 79 7.02 6.60 3.46
CA THR A 79 8.13 7.54 3.29
C THR A 79 8.23 8.09 1.87
N ALA A 80 7.72 7.34 0.88
CA ALA A 80 7.61 7.79 -0.49
C ALA A 80 6.45 7.06 -1.18
N ALA A 81 5.81 7.74 -2.12
CA ALA A 81 4.81 7.14 -2.98
C ALA A 81 4.82 7.81 -4.35
N SER A 82 4.60 7.02 -5.39
CA SER A 82 4.38 7.51 -6.75
C SER A 82 3.21 6.77 -7.36
N MET A 83 2.58 7.39 -8.35
CA MET A 83 1.42 6.83 -9.00
C MET A 83 1.36 7.19 -10.47
N PHE A 84 0.81 6.29 -11.28
CA PHE A 84 0.45 6.55 -12.66
C PHE A 84 -1.02 6.20 -12.89
N PHE A 85 -1.65 6.89 -13.84
CA PHE A 85 -3.07 6.75 -14.18
C PHE A 85 -3.17 6.48 -15.67
N ARG A 86 -3.89 5.40 -16.05
CA ARG A 86 -4.13 5.02 -17.45
C ARG A 86 -5.56 5.29 -17.87
N LYS A 87 -6.52 4.97 -16.98
CA LYS A 87 -7.95 5.18 -17.20
C LYS A 87 -8.57 5.71 -15.91
N SER A 88 -9.51 6.64 -16.03
CA SER A 88 -10.25 7.18 -14.89
C SER A 88 -11.23 6.16 -14.32
N LEU A 89 -11.36 6.14 -13.00
CA LEU A 89 -12.42 5.42 -12.32
C LEU A 89 -13.64 6.32 -12.12
N ASN A 90 -14.82 5.80 -12.49
CA ASN A 90 -16.07 6.56 -12.50
C ASN A 90 -16.98 6.16 -11.34
N TRP A 91 -17.99 6.98 -11.06
CA TRP A 91 -18.97 6.71 -10.03
C TRP A 91 -19.56 5.30 -10.11
N ARG A 92 -19.70 4.65 -8.95
CA ARG A 92 -20.21 3.29 -8.76
C ARG A 92 -19.39 2.18 -9.45
N GLN A 93 -18.32 2.52 -10.13
CA GLN A 93 -17.45 1.52 -10.76
C GLN A 93 -16.81 0.64 -9.68
N ALA A 94 -16.92 -0.67 -9.85
CA ALA A 94 -16.20 -1.64 -9.04
C ALA A 94 -14.77 -1.78 -9.56
N PHE A 95 -13.82 -1.91 -8.66
CA PHE A 95 -12.41 -2.15 -8.96
C PHE A 95 -11.74 -2.93 -7.82
N GLU A 96 -10.60 -3.49 -8.09
CA GLU A 96 -9.76 -4.17 -7.10
C GLU A 96 -8.40 -3.52 -7.04
N ILE A 97 -7.79 -3.53 -5.85
CA ILE A 97 -6.37 -3.19 -5.69
C ILE A 97 -5.63 -4.48 -5.36
N GLU A 98 -4.66 -4.83 -6.18
CA GLU A 98 -3.70 -5.88 -5.93
C GLU A 98 -2.47 -5.27 -5.26
N THR A 99 -2.18 -5.70 -4.04
CA THR A 99 -1.06 -5.22 -3.22
C THR A 99 -0.07 -6.36 -3.04
N GLU A 100 1.20 -6.11 -3.35
CA GLU A 100 2.30 -7.06 -3.17
C GLU A 100 3.59 -6.36 -2.73
N VAL A 101 4.43 -7.05 -1.98
CA VAL A 101 5.77 -6.59 -1.63
C VAL A 101 6.73 -6.93 -2.78
N LEU A 102 7.32 -5.91 -3.39
CA LEU A 102 8.28 -6.08 -4.49
C LEU A 102 9.71 -6.31 -4.02
N TRP A 103 10.08 -5.69 -2.90
CA TRP A 103 11.46 -5.69 -2.43
C TRP A 103 11.56 -5.02 -1.05
N TRP A 104 12.66 -5.26 -0.35
CA TRP A 104 12.99 -4.52 0.88
C TRP A 104 14.50 -4.39 1.07
N ASP A 105 14.92 -3.40 1.88
CA ASP A 105 16.24 -3.29 2.47
C ASP A 105 16.16 -3.46 4.00
N GLU A 106 17.24 -3.11 4.69
CA GLU A 106 17.27 -3.20 6.16
C GLU A 106 16.17 -2.35 6.82
N LYS A 107 15.83 -1.18 6.24
CA LYS A 107 15.02 -0.14 6.88
C LYS A 107 13.65 0.06 6.26
N SER A 108 13.46 -0.34 5.01
CA SER A 108 12.24 -0.05 4.26
C SER A 108 11.84 -1.18 3.33
N LEU A 109 10.56 -1.28 3.04
CA LEU A 109 10.04 -2.15 2.00
C LEU A 109 9.32 -1.34 0.92
N VAL A 110 9.28 -1.89 -0.29
CA VAL A 110 8.58 -1.32 -1.44
C VAL A 110 7.44 -2.23 -1.83
N LEU A 111 6.24 -1.65 -1.89
CA LEU A 111 5.03 -2.32 -2.35
C LEU A 111 4.62 -1.81 -3.72
N SER A 112 4.10 -2.72 -4.54
CA SER A 112 3.30 -2.41 -5.71
C SER A 112 1.81 -2.45 -5.35
N GLN A 113 1.04 -1.50 -5.85
CA GLN A 113 -0.41 -1.47 -5.72
C GLN A 113 -1.03 -1.15 -7.08
N ARG A 114 -1.63 -2.16 -7.72
CA ARG A 114 -2.21 -2.06 -9.06
C ARG A 114 -3.72 -2.07 -8.97
N PHE A 115 -4.37 -1.17 -9.71
CA PHE A 115 -5.83 -1.01 -9.75
C PHE A 115 -6.38 -1.69 -10.99
N PHE A 116 -7.32 -2.60 -10.79
CA PHE A 116 -7.94 -3.38 -11.87
C PHE A 116 -9.44 -3.13 -11.95
N VAL A 117 -9.94 -2.96 -13.17
CA VAL A 117 -11.36 -3.07 -13.50
C VAL A 117 -11.49 -4.32 -14.35
N ALA A 118 -12.11 -5.35 -13.80
CA ALA A 118 -12.04 -6.71 -14.35
C ALA A 118 -10.57 -7.13 -14.54
N THR A 119 -10.11 -7.30 -15.78
CA THR A 119 -8.73 -7.68 -16.12
C THR A 119 -7.84 -6.50 -16.50
N ASP A 120 -8.42 -5.30 -16.70
CA ASP A 120 -7.71 -4.11 -17.16
C ASP A 120 -7.03 -3.39 -16.01
N GLU A 121 -5.72 -3.19 -16.08
CA GLU A 121 -4.98 -2.31 -15.18
C GLU A 121 -5.24 -0.85 -15.55
N VAL A 122 -5.92 -0.12 -14.67
CA VAL A 122 -6.36 1.26 -14.90
C VAL A 122 -5.46 2.31 -14.22
N ALA A 123 -4.76 1.91 -13.18
CA ALA A 123 -3.80 2.74 -12.46
C ALA A 123 -2.84 1.86 -11.68
N GLY A 124 -1.70 2.40 -11.27
CA GLY A 124 -0.77 1.71 -10.40
C GLY A 124 0.09 2.66 -9.60
N GLY A 125 0.60 2.19 -8.49
CA GLY A 125 1.45 2.96 -7.61
C GLY A 125 2.51 2.12 -6.93
N LEU A 126 3.59 2.79 -6.55
CA LEU A 126 4.64 2.26 -5.71
C LEU A 126 4.64 3.01 -4.38
N VAL A 127 4.86 2.27 -3.31
CA VAL A 127 4.90 2.82 -1.96
C VAL A 127 6.15 2.29 -1.27
N ARG A 128 6.99 3.21 -0.77
CA ARG A 128 8.07 2.89 0.17
C ARG A 128 7.57 3.10 1.58
N ALA A 129 7.64 2.08 2.41
CA ALA A 129 7.20 2.13 3.80
C ALA A 129 8.31 1.70 4.74
N ARG A 130 8.28 2.23 5.97
CA ARG A 130 9.12 1.82 7.11
C ARG A 130 8.23 1.44 8.26
N PHE A 131 8.78 0.68 9.19
CA PHE A 131 8.12 0.41 10.46
C PHE A 131 8.81 1.17 11.58
N LEU A 132 8.02 1.79 12.44
CA LEU A 132 8.50 2.53 13.61
C LEU A 132 8.00 1.87 14.89
N ARG A 133 8.78 2.00 15.97
CA ARG A 133 8.36 1.63 17.32
C ARG A 133 7.60 2.79 17.96
N ARG A 134 6.58 2.51 18.73
CA ARG A 134 5.89 3.56 19.54
C ARG A 134 6.82 4.21 20.57
N SER A 135 7.84 3.50 21.03
CA SER A 135 8.90 4.01 21.90
C SER A 135 9.99 4.83 21.16
N GLY A 136 9.87 4.94 19.83
CA GLY A 136 10.84 5.63 18.97
C GLY A 136 11.77 4.67 18.22
N GLY A 137 12.31 5.15 17.11
CA GLY A 137 13.25 4.41 16.25
C GLY A 137 12.59 3.57 15.17
N THR A 138 13.41 3.19 14.19
CA THR A 138 13.01 2.35 13.06
C THR A 138 13.14 0.86 13.43
N VAL A 139 12.19 0.05 12.98
CA VAL A 139 12.23 -1.40 13.11
C VAL A 139 12.86 -1.97 11.83
N PRO A 140 13.90 -2.81 11.91
CA PRO A 140 14.44 -3.51 10.75
C PRO A 140 13.37 -4.38 10.06
N VAL A 141 13.38 -4.42 8.73
CA VAL A 141 12.42 -5.24 7.98
C VAL A 141 12.57 -6.73 8.30
N SER A 142 13.79 -7.19 8.59
CA SER A 142 14.05 -8.56 9.05
C SER A 142 13.27 -8.93 10.31
N GLU A 143 13.10 -7.97 11.25
CA GLU A 143 12.30 -8.17 12.47
C GLU A 143 10.79 -8.27 12.14
N ILE A 144 10.31 -7.52 11.15
CA ILE A 144 8.92 -7.61 10.68
C ILE A 144 8.66 -8.96 10.00
N ILE A 145 9.59 -9.44 9.18
CA ILE A 145 9.50 -10.75 8.53
C ILE A 145 9.52 -11.86 9.59
N ALA A 146 10.44 -11.80 10.55
CA ALA A 146 10.47 -12.77 11.66
C ALA A 146 9.17 -12.74 12.46
N LEU A 147 8.61 -11.57 12.74
CA LEU A 147 7.34 -11.40 13.44
C LEU A 147 6.17 -12.02 12.66
N SER A 148 6.21 -12.02 11.33
CA SER A 148 5.17 -12.65 10.51
C SER A 148 5.08 -14.15 10.75
N GLY A 149 6.19 -14.80 11.07
CA GLY A 149 6.30 -16.25 11.24
C GLY A 149 6.35 -17.01 9.91
N GLU A 150 6.44 -16.31 8.78
CA GLU A 150 6.57 -16.91 7.46
C GLU A 150 8.07 -16.98 7.05
N ALA A 151 8.48 -18.12 6.51
CA ALA A 151 9.81 -18.27 5.91
C ALA A 151 9.79 -17.72 4.48
N VAL A 152 10.06 -16.43 4.33
CA VAL A 152 10.07 -15.76 3.02
C VAL A 152 11.45 -15.25 2.69
N SER A 153 11.82 -15.35 1.41
CA SER A 153 13.03 -14.73 0.85
C SER A 153 12.68 -13.41 0.16
N MET A 154 13.64 -12.49 0.15
CA MET A 154 13.49 -11.22 -0.56
C MET A 154 13.28 -11.48 -2.06
N PRO A 155 12.20 -10.93 -2.66
CA PRO A 155 12.02 -11.02 -4.10
C PRO A 155 13.18 -10.33 -4.86
N ALA A 156 13.52 -10.86 -6.03
CA ALA A 156 14.41 -10.13 -6.94
C ALA A 156 13.68 -8.86 -7.39
N GLY A 157 14.10 -7.71 -6.89
CA GLY A 157 13.49 -6.43 -7.25
C GLY A 157 13.56 -6.16 -8.76
N PRO A 158 12.61 -5.42 -9.34
CA PRO A 158 12.66 -5.01 -10.74
C PRO A 158 13.91 -4.20 -11.06
N THR A 159 14.43 -4.31 -12.28
CA THR A 159 15.66 -3.62 -12.73
C THR A 159 15.60 -2.10 -12.64
N TRP A 160 14.41 -1.52 -12.72
CA TRP A 160 14.17 -0.06 -12.61
C TRP A 160 14.10 0.43 -11.15
N LEU A 161 13.96 -0.45 -10.17
CA LEU A 161 13.74 -0.09 -8.76
C LEU A 161 14.86 0.78 -8.16
N PRO A 162 16.16 0.54 -8.40
CA PRO A 162 17.23 1.40 -7.89
C PRO A 162 17.09 2.85 -8.36
N ALA A 163 16.71 3.07 -9.62
CA ALA A 163 16.48 4.42 -10.14
C ALA A 163 15.30 5.12 -9.44
N TRP A 164 14.21 4.38 -9.20
CA TRP A 164 13.05 4.91 -8.46
C TRP A 164 13.42 5.29 -7.02
N LEU A 165 14.17 4.46 -6.30
CA LEU A 165 14.63 4.74 -4.94
C LEU A 165 15.52 6.00 -4.91
N ALA A 166 16.46 6.12 -5.86
CA ALA A 166 17.36 7.26 -5.93
C ALA A 166 16.63 8.60 -6.09
N LEU A 167 15.49 8.65 -6.80
CA LEU A 167 14.68 9.87 -6.92
C LEU A 167 14.20 10.41 -5.56
N PHE A 168 13.86 9.53 -4.63
CA PHE A 168 13.37 9.94 -3.31
C PHE A 168 14.50 10.15 -2.30
N ASP A 169 15.61 9.46 -2.45
CA ASP A 169 16.79 9.64 -1.58
C ASP A 169 17.51 10.97 -1.91
N ALA A 170 17.49 11.40 -3.18
CA ALA A 170 18.04 12.69 -3.59
C ALA A 170 17.22 13.90 -3.06
N GLY A 171 15.95 13.68 -2.68
CA GLY A 171 15.05 14.77 -2.31
C GLY A 171 14.71 15.71 -3.46
N ILE A 172 13.95 16.77 -3.17
CA ILE A 172 13.68 17.83 -4.14
C ILE A 172 14.90 18.76 -4.18
N PRO A 173 15.57 18.92 -5.35
CA PRO A 173 16.69 19.85 -5.47
C PRO A 173 16.24 21.25 -5.02
N GLN A 174 16.97 21.86 -4.08
CA GLN A 174 16.72 23.25 -3.73
C GLN A 174 17.02 24.09 -4.95
N ALA A 175 16.03 24.87 -5.42
CA ALA A 175 16.29 25.91 -6.43
C ALA A 175 17.39 26.81 -5.86
N ARG A 176 18.51 26.97 -6.59
CA ARG A 176 19.54 27.94 -6.20
C ARG A 176 18.85 29.29 -6.13
N ARG A 177 18.75 29.87 -4.94
CA ARG A 177 18.39 31.27 -4.77
C ARG A 177 19.54 32.08 -5.35
N SER A 178 19.34 32.57 -6.59
CA SER A 178 20.22 33.59 -7.24
C SER A 178 20.04 34.92 -6.54
#